data_f443127cc3982ceda249f8b9985a8d52
#
_entry.id   f443127cc3982ceda249f8b9985a8d52
#
_cell.length_a   1.000
_cell.length_b   1.000
_cell.length_c   1.000
_cell.angle_alpha   90.00
_cell.angle_beta   90.00
_cell.angle_gamma   90.00
#
_symmetry.space_group_name_H-M   'P 1'
#
loop_
_entity.id
_entity.type
_entity.pdbx_description
1 polymer ?
#
loop_
_entity_poly.entity_id
_entity_poly.type
_entity_poly.pdbx_seq_one_letter_code
_entity_poly.pdbx_strand_id
1 'polypeptide(L)'
;YHILFKWNIIYIKIMRIFKLFLLSFILITPVKANTIYNLIKIPNLEIYELKTPNKLKYFYAEKPFVLGIQKNISCTNSDKKTYDEKYQIISKNLNRYSKQFLKKINLKYIVMCENLSISGINTAGIPDHLMKTLIIDLRFNKKYFERVIHHELFHIINDGFKELFDEDEWKKFNDKNFKYADCSTCSKKLGLDTYQNTNGFFSEYSKTIPSEDMAEVFSHLITDKYLNTNDNILNKKVKFIKDKLNKIDITFKF
;
A
#
# COMPACT_ATOMS: atom_id res chain seq x y z
N TYR A 1 57.41 -39.12 24.45
CA TYR A 1 57.31 -38.54 23.08
C TYR A 1 55.99 -38.85 22.38
N HIS A 2 55.30 -39.98 22.61
CA HIS A 2 54.05 -40.36 21.97
C HIS A 2 52.78 -39.60 22.41
N ILE A 3 52.75 -39.05 23.61
CA ILE A 3 51.61 -38.36 24.18
C ILE A 3 51.52 -36.93 23.62
N LEU A 4 52.62 -36.21 23.49
CA LEU A 4 52.67 -34.85 22.96
C LEU A 4 52.26 -34.76 21.49
N PHE A 5 52.52 -35.81 20.71
CA PHE A 5 52.13 -35.86 19.28
C PHE A 5 50.62 -36.04 19.09
N LYS A 6 49.94 -36.80 19.95
CA LYS A 6 48.47 -36.94 19.91
C LYS A 6 47.75 -35.66 20.25
N TRP A 7 48.23 -34.86 21.18
CA TRP A 7 47.63 -33.59 21.59
C TRP A 7 47.74 -32.55 20.48
N ASN A 8 48.82 -32.50 19.72
CA ASN A 8 48.98 -31.58 18.59
C ASN A 8 48.01 -31.90 17.45
N ILE A 9 47.76 -33.17 17.16
CA ILE A 9 46.82 -33.58 16.09
C ILE A 9 45.38 -33.24 16.48
N ILE A 10 45.00 -33.40 17.76
CA ILE A 10 43.67 -33.05 18.25
C ILE A 10 43.46 -31.53 18.22
N TYR A 11 44.45 -30.74 18.62
CA TYR A 11 44.39 -29.28 18.59
C TYR A 11 44.23 -28.73 17.18
N ILE A 12 44.97 -29.27 16.21
CA ILE A 12 44.87 -28.87 14.80
C ILE A 12 43.48 -29.23 14.20
N LYS A 13 42.90 -30.38 14.56
CA LYS A 13 41.57 -30.76 14.15
C LYS A 13 40.49 -29.84 14.73
N ILE A 14 40.59 -29.52 16.02
CA ILE A 14 39.65 -28.59 16.70
C ILE A 14 39.74 -27.19 16.08
N MET A 15 40.96 -26.67 15.83
CA MET A 15 41.16 -25.38 15.17
C MET A 15 40.61 -25.34 13.75
N ARG A 16 40.68 -26.43 12.97
CA ARG A 16 40.08 -26.53 11.62
C ARG A 16 38.57 -26.56 11.68
N ILE A 17 37.97 -27.25 12.62
CA ILE A 17 36.52 -27.29 12.85
C ILE A 17 36.01 -25.89 13.27
N PHE A 18 36.74 -25.21 14.16
CA PHE A 18 36.40 -23.87 14.61
C PHE A 18 36.51 -22.82 13.50
N LYS A 19 37.51 -22.92 12.60
CA LYS A 19 37.62 -22.07 11.41
C LYS A 19 36.50 -22.33 10.41
N LEU A 20 36.09 -23.58 10.21
CA LEU A 20 34.94 -23.93 9.37
C LEU A 20 33.61 -23.41 9.95
N PHE A 21 33.46 -23.46 11.28
CA PHE A 21 32.28 -22.90 11.96
C PHE A 21 32.25 -21.37 11.90
N LEU A 22 33.40 -20.67 12.04
CA LEU A 22 33.47 -19.21 11.86
C LEU A 22 33.17 -18.79 10.39
N LEU A 23 33.62 -19.55 9.40
CA LEU A 23 33.33 -19.26 8.00
C LEU A 23 31.83 -19.44 7.67
N SER A 24 31.14 -20.38 8.32
CA SER A 24 29.69 -20.56 8.13
C SER A 24 28.85 -19.45 8.75
N PHE A 25 29.33 -18.77 9.81
CA PHE A 25 28.65 -17.63 10.41
C PHE A 25 28.78 -16.32 9.62
N ILE A 26 29.80 -16.19 8.76
CA ILE A 26 30.00 -14.98 7.94
C ILE A 26 29.07 -14.97 6.71
N LEU A 27 28.44 -16.10 6.36
CA LEU A 27 27.56 -16.19 5.19
C LEU A 27 26.09 -15.93 5.48
N ILE A 28 25.70 -15.64 6.75
CA ILE A 28 24.33 -15.29 7.11
C ILE A 28 24.27 -13.80 7.51
N THR A 29 24.79 -12.94 6.67
CA THR A 29 24.31 -11.55 6.72
C THR A 29 22.97 -11.54 5.99
N PRO A 30 21.85 -11.13 6.63
CA PRO A 30 20.63 -10.90 5.88
C PRO A 30 20.95 -9.81 4.85
N VAL A 31 21.01 -10.20 3.58
CA VAL A 31 21.07 -9.24 2.49
C VAL A 31 19.82 -8.38 2.65
N LYS A 32 20.00 -7.16 3.19
CA LYS A 32 18.95 -6.16 3.16
C LYS A 32 18.61 -5.95 1.69
N ALA A 33 17.54 -6.60 1.24
CA ALA A 33 17.07 -6.46 -0.12
C ALA A 33 16.85 -4.96 -0.35
N ASN A 34 17.66 -4.38 -1.22
CA ASN A 34 17.55 -2.98 -1.57
C ASN A 34 16.16 -2.77 -2.19
N THR A 35 15.49 -1.68 -1.85
CA THR A 35 14.13 -1.38 -2.33
C THR A 35 14.03 -1.36 -3.87
N ILE A 36 15.11 -0.95 -4.54
CA ILE A 36 15.25 -1.04 -6.00
C ILE A 36 15.19 -2.51 -6.44
N TYR A 37 15.77 -3.43 -5.69
CA TYR A 37 15.76 -4.86 -5.99
C TYR A 37 14.35 -5.46 -5.92
N ASN A 38 13.50 -4.94 -5.05
CA ASN A 38 12.11 -5.38 -4.96
C ASN A 38 11.26 -4.85 -6.13
N LEU A 39 11.55 -3.65 -6.65
CA LEU A 39 10.89 -3.13 -7.86
C LEU A 39 11.31 -3.89 -9.11
N ILE A 40 12.58 -4.30 -9.21
CA ILE A 40 13.09 -5.17 -10.27
C ILE A 40 12.37 -6.53 -10.29
N LYS A 41 11.71 -6.93 -9.19
CA LYS A 41 10.86 -8.14 -9.16
C LYS A 41 9.52 -7.98 -9.89
N ILE A 42 9.10 -6.77 -10.22
CA ILE A 42 8.00 -6.55 -11.14
C ILE A 42 8.64 -6.52 -12.54
N PRO A 43 8.45 -7.55 -13.35
CA PRO A 43 9.07 -7.62 -14.66
C PRO A 43 8.42 -6.63 -15.63
N ASN A 44 9.12 -6.29 -16.71
CA ASN A 44 8.59 -5.50 -17.83
C ASN A 44 8.12 -4.08 -17.44
N LEU A 45 8.75 -3.46 -16.44
CA LEU A 45 8.53 -2.06 -16.13
C LEU A 45 9.53 -1.15 -16.81
N GLU A 46 9.01 -0.05 -17.36
CA GLU A 46 9.78 1.07 -17.89
C GLU A 46 9.59 2.33 -17.05
N ILE A 47 10.60 3.20 -17.10
CA ILE A 47 10.56 4.47 -16.38
C ILE A 47 9.64 5.43 -17.11
N TYR A 48 8.66 6.01 -16.39
CA TYR A 48 7.84 7.09 -16.90
C TYR A 48 8.39 8.46 -16.44
N GLU A 49 8.55 8.66 -15.12
CA GLU A 49 9.06 9.92 -14.55
C GLU A 49 9.79 9.66 -13.22
N LEU A 50 11.02 10.15 -13.11
CA LEU A 50 11.86 10.00 -11.90
C LEU A 50 12.01 11.30 -11.09
N LYS A 51 11.78 12.47 -11.73
CA LYS A 51 12.06 13.78 -11.15
C LYS A 51 10.75 14.52 -10.85
N THR A 52 10.07 14.11 -9.79
CA THR A 52 8.83 14.75 -9.34
C THR A 52 9.05 15.65 -8.12
N PRO A 53 8.18 16.66 -7.88
CA PRO A 53 8.31 17.57 -6.73
C PRO A 53 8.34 16.84 -5.39
N ASN A 54 7.49 15.84 -5.23
CA ASN A 54 7.34 15.03 -4.01
C ASN A 54 8.25 13.80 -3.94
N LYS A 55 9.12 13.60 -4.97
CA LYS A 55 10.09 12.50 -5.09
C LYS A 55 9.48 11.12 -5.33
N LEU A 56 8.22 11.00 -5.65
CA LEU A 56 7.66 9.77 -6.19
C LEU A 56 8.30 9.46 -7.55
N LYS A 57 8.45 8.18 -7.82
CA LYS A 57 8.97 7.67 -9.09
C LYS A 57 7.87 6.89 -9.78
N TYR A 58 7.62 7.23 -11.04
CA TYR A 58 6.56 6.62 -11.82
C TYR A 58 7.13 5.66 -12.85
N PHE A 59 6.51 4.49 -12.92
CA PHE A 59 6.81 3.43 -13.87
C PHE A 59 5.54 3.02 -14.57
N TYR A 60 5.68 2.43 -15.74
CA TYR A 60 4.58 1.84 -16.48
C TYR A 60 4.92 0.43 -16.95
N ALA A 61 3.90 -0.40 -17.16
CA ALA A 61 4.07 -1.71 -17.75
C ALA A 61 4.32 -1.58 -19.26
N GLU A 62 5.54 -1.92 -19.72
CA GLU A 62 5.84 -2.00 -21.16
C GLU A 62 5.18 -3.22 -21.78
N LYS A 63 5.12 -4.32 -21.03
CA LYS A 63 4.49 -5.60 -21.41
C LYS A 63 3.69 -6.13 -20.22
N PRO A 64 2.75 -7.05 -20.46
CA PRO A 64 2.05 -7.73 -19.38
C PRO A 64 3.02 -8.35 -18.37
N PHE A 65 2.66 -8.28 -17.10
CA PHE A 65 3.42 -8.93 -16.05
C PHE A 65 2.52 -9.74 -15.11
N VAL A 66 3.16 -10.71 -14.44
CA VAL A 66 2.55 -11.50 -13.38
C VAL A 66 3.51 -11.52 -12.20
N LEU A 67 2.98 -11.32 -11.00
CA LEU A 67 3.76 -11.29 -9.76
C LEU A 67 2.94 -11.82 -8.57
N GLY A 68 3.51 -11.75 -7.38
CA GLY A 68 2.89 -12.21 -6.14
C GLY A 68 3.12 -13.69 -5.86
N ILE A 69 2.62 -14.14 -4.71
CA ILE A 69 2.69 -15.53 -4.30
C ILE A 69 1.82 -16.35 -5.26
N GLN A 70 2.38 -17.44 -5.81
CA GLN A 70 1.72 -18.29 -6.80
C GLN A 70 1.26 -17.53 -8.08
N LYS A 71 1.92 -16.40 -8.41
CA LYS A 71 1.58 -15.59 -9.60
C LYS A 71 0.13 -15.11 -9.61
N ASN A 72 -0.39 -14.75 -8.45
CA ASN A 72 -1.79 -14.39 -8.29
C ASN A 72 -2.11 -12.92 -8.65
N ILE A 73 -1.11 -12.09 -8.92
CA ILE A 73 -1.29 -10.71 -9.36
C ILE A 73 -0.94 -10.62 -10.84
N SER A 74 -1.80 -10.05 -11.65
CA SER A 74 -1.55 -9.81 -13.08
C SER A 74 -1.94 -8.39 -13.48
N CYS A 75 -1.22 -7.85 -14.47
CA CYS A 75 -1.52 -6.57 -15.08
C CYS A 75 -1.04 -6.55 -16.54
N THR A 76 -1.71 -5.76 -17.37
CA THR A 76 -1.35 -5.58 -18.77
C THR A 76 -0.75 -4.20 -19.02
N ASN A 77 -0.06 -4.05 -20.15
CA ASN A 77 0.38 -2.74 -20.64
C ASN A 77 -0.79 -1.95 -21.23
N SER A 78 -0.57 -0.66 -21.41
CA SER A 78 -1.47 0.27 -22.08
C SER A 78 -0.79 0.95 -23.25
N ASP A 79 -1.51 1.79 -23.98
CA ASP A 79 -0.95 2.69 -24.97
C ASP A 79 -0.38 3.97 -24.32
N LYS A 80 0.53 4.63 -25.07
CA LYS A 80 1.20 5.84 -24.56
C LYS A 80 0.22 6.97 -24.22
N LYS A 81 -0.83 7.15 -25.02
CA LYS A 81 -1.83 8.21 -24.80
C LYS A 81 -2.55 8.00 -23.46
N THR A 82 -2.97 6.76 -23.18
CA THR A 82 -3.60 6.41 -21.90
C THR A 82 -2.65 6.64 -20.73
N TYR A 83 -1.37 6.28 -20.84
CA TYR A 83 -0.38 6.57 -19.80
C TYR A 83 -0.25 8.07 -19.55
N ASP A 84 -0.14 8.88 -20.60
CA ASP A 84 0.03 10.33 -20.50
C ASP A 84 -1.21 10.98 -19.84
N GLU A 85 -2.42 10.63 -20.27
CA GLU A 85 -3.66 11.15 -19.70
C GLU A 85 -3.83 10.76 -18.22
N LYS A 86 -3.60 9.51 -17.88
CA LYS A 86 -3.78 9.00 -16.52
C LYS A 86 -2.67 9.47 -15.58
N TYR A 87 -1.42 9.57 -16.06
CA TYR A 87 -0.32 10.15 -15.30
C TYR A 87 -0.65 11.56 -14.82
N GLN A 88 -1.24 12.42 -15.67
CA GLN A 88 -1.62 13.78 -15.27
C GLN A 88 -2.60 13.78 -14.08
N ILE A 89 -3.57 12.87 -14.09
CA ILE A 89 -4.53 12.75 -13.00
C ILE A 89 -3.84 12.22 -11.74
N ILE A 90 -3.08 11.12 -11.85
CA ILE A 90 -2.40 10.48 -10.71
C ILE A 90 -1.40 11.44 -10.07
N SER A 91 -0.54 12.06 -10.89
CA SER A 91 0.49 12.96 -10.39
C SER A 91 -0.10 14.23 -9.75
N LYS A 92 -1.16 14.81 -10.32
CA LYS A 92 -1.89 15.94 -9.73
C LYS A 92 -2.40 15.59 -8.33
N ASN A 93 -3.04 14.44 -8.17
CA ASN A 93 -3.60 14.00 -6.89
C ASN A 93 -2.50 13.67 -5.88
N LEU A 94 -1.45 12.96 -6.28
CA LEU A 94 -0.36 12.58 -5.38
C LEU A 94 0.59 13.75 -5.03
N ASN A 95 0.67 14.81 -5.86
CA ASN A 95 1.43 16.02 -5.56
C ASN A 95 0.82 16.87 -4.43
N ARG A 96 -0.40 16.56 -3.99
CA ARG A 96 -0.98 17.14 -2.76
C ARG A 96 -0.20 16.72 -1.50
N TYR A 97 0.53 15.61 -1.55
CA TYR A 97 1.28 15.08 -0.42
C TYR A 97 2.73 15.54 -0.44
N SER A 98 3.21 16.05 0.70
CA SER A 98 4.60 16.49 0.84
C SER A 98 5.58 15.30 0.72
N LYS A 99 6.79 15.57 0.25
CA LYS A 99 7.89 14.59 0.24
C LYS A 99 8.12 13.98 1.62
N GLN A 100 7.99 14.77 2.69
CA GLN A 100 8.20 14.30 4.06
C GLN A 100 7.12 13.32 4.47
N PHE A 101 5.85 13.63 4.19
CA PHE A 101 4.73 12.74 4.45
C PHE A 101 4.88 11.41 3.71
N LEU A 102 5.13 11.46 2.39
CA LEU A 102 5.31 10.25 1.58
C LEU A 102 6.47 9.37 2.07
N LYS A 103 7.55 9.99 2.56
CA LYS A 103 8.65 9.26 3.20
C LYS A 103 8.23 8.60 4.51
N LYS A 104 7.43 9.28 5.34
CA LYS A 104 6.91 8.72 6.60
C LYS A 104 6.02 7.51 6.37
N ILE A 105 5.11 7.58 5.41
CA ILE A 105 4.23 6.46 5.04
C ILE A 105 4.91 5.40 4.17
N ASN A 106 6.19 5.55 3.89
CA ASN A 106 7.00 4.60 3.13
C ASN A 106 6.58 4.41 1.66
N LEU A 107 5.93 5.40 1.02
CA LEU A 107 5.61 5.36 -0.41
C LEU A 107 6.71 6.00 -1.25
N LYS A 108 7.13 5.31 -2.31
CA LYS A 108 8.21 5.78 -3.21
C LYS A 108 7.92 5.55 -4.68
N TYR A 109 7.19 4.50 -5.02
CA TYR A 109 7.01 4.03 -6.38
C TYR A 109 5.53 3.95 -6.74
N ILE A 110 5.20 4.45 -7.93
CA ILE A 110 3.89 4.31 -8.56
C ILE A 110 4.08 3.48 -9.82
N VAL A 111 3.30 2.43 -9.97
CA VAL A 111 3.30 1.57 -11.16
C VAL A 111 1.95 1.69 -11.84
N MET A 112 1.96 2.03 -13.11
CA MET A 112 0.80 2.23 -13.95
C MET A 112 0.63 1.06 -14.92
N CYS A 113 -0.54 0.44 -14.94
CA CYS A 113 -0.86 -0.65 -15.86
C CYS A 113 -2.37 -0.77 -16.06
N GLU A 114 -2.83 -1.68 -16.89
CA GLU A 114 -4.25 -1.93 -17.13
C GLU A 114 -4.68 -3.34 -16.72
N ASN A 115 -5.97 -3.51 -16.45
CA ASN A 115 -6.57 -4.79 -16.09
C ASN A 115 -5.87 -5.45 -14.88
N LEU A 116 -5.60 -4.65 -13.86
CA LEU A 116 -4.97 -5.12 -12.64
C LEU A 116 -5.91 -6.09 -11.91
N SER A 117 -5.41 -7.26 -11.55
CA SER A 117 -6.19 -8.25 -10.82
C SER A 117 -5.37 -8.99 -9.76
N ILE A 118 -6.07 -9.44 -8.71
CA ILE A 118 -5.56 -10.35 -7.68
C ILE A 118 -6.41 -11.60 -7.68
N SER A 119 -5.81 -12.77 -7.91
CA SER A 119 -6.51 -14.06 -7.97
C SER A 119 -7.72 -14.05 -8.92
N GLY A 120 -7.59 -13.33 -10.04
CA GLY A 120 -8.64 -13.18 -11.05
C GLY A 120 -9.74 -12.15 -10.72
N ILE A 121 -9.65 -11.48 -9.57
CA ILE A 121 -10.57 -10.38 -9.20
C ILE A 121 -9.94 -9.05 -9.59
N ASN A 122 -10.63 -8.27 -10.43
CA ASN A 122 -10.17 -6.95 -10.83
C ASN A 122 -10.15 -6.01 -9.62
N THR A 123 -9.08 -5.23 -9.51
CA THR A 123 -8.90 -4.24 -8.45
C THR A 123 -8.46 -2.89 -9.03
N ALA A 124 -8.77 -1.82 -8.33
CA ALA A 124 -8.40 -0.46 -8.72
C ALA A 124 -6.92 -0.14 -8.47
N GLY A 125 -6.37 -0.75 -7.42
CA GLY A 125 -4.98 -0.60 -7.06
C GLY A 125 -4.50 -1.74 -6.17
N ILE A 126 -3.19 -1.82 -5.99
CA ILE A 126 -2.53 -2.73 -5.05
C ILE A 126 -1.52 -1.90 -4.27
N PRO A 127 -1.85 -1.54 -3.02
CA PRO A 127 -0.93 -0.90 -2.10
C PRO A 127 0.04 -1.94 -1.51
N ASP A 128 1.33 -1.63 -1.49
CA ASP A 128 2.33 -2.46 -0.81
C ASP A 128 3.31 -1.58 -0.04
N HIS A 129 3.07 -1.48 1.27
CA HIS A 129 3.90 -0.71 2.18
C HIS A 129 5.35 -1.22 2.25
N LEU A 130 5.56 -2.54 2.21
CA LEU A 130 6.89 -3.14 2.30
C LEU A 130 7.71 -2.90 1.03
N MET A 131 7.09 -3.01 -0.14
CA MET A 131 7.69 -2.69 -1.43
C MET A 131 7.72 -1.17 -1.70
N LYS A 132 7.09 -0.35 -0.86
CA LYS A 132 6.98 1.12 -1.03
C LYS A 132 6.30 1.51 -2.34
N THR A 133 5.35 0.69 -2.78
CA THR A 133 4.78 0.74 -4.11
C THR A 133 3.27 0.82 -4.05
N LEU A 134 2.69 1.61 -4.94
CA LEU A 134 1.29 1.60 -5.28
C LEU A 134 1.16 1.27 -6.77
N ILE A 135 0.51 0.15 -7.09
CA ILE A 135 0.14 -0.20 -8.46
C ILE A 135 -1.28 0.31 -8.71
N ILE A 136 -1.53 0.97 -9.85
CA ILE A 136 -2.82 1.59 -10.18
C ILE A 136 -3.31 1.05 -11.52
N ASP A 137 -4.57 0.58 -11.55
CA ASP A 137 -5.26 0.20 -12.78
C ASP A 137 -5.77 1.44 -13.51
N LEU A 138 -5.22 1.72 -14.68
CA LEU A 138 -5.59 2.87 -15.51
C LEU A 138 -6.99 2.76 -16.13
N ARG A 139 -7.56 1.55 -16.23
CA ARG A 139 -8.92 1.30 -16.76
C ARG A 139 -10.01 1.39 -15.72
N PHE A 140 -9.63 1.59 -14.45
CA PHE A 140 -10.64 1.75 -13.41
C PHE A 140 -11.61 2.89 -13.74
N ASN A 141 -12.85 2.75 -13.31
CA ASN A 141 -13.94 3.64 -13.66
C ASN A 141 -13.62 5.12 -13.43
N LYS A 142 -13.69 5.92 -14.49
CA LYS A 142 -13.35 7.35 -14.49
C LYS A 142 -14.10 8.15 -13.41
N LYS A 143 -15.34 7.79 -13.09
CA LYS A 143 -16.18 8.46 -12.08
C LYS A 143 -15.53 8.43 -10.68
N TYR A 144 -14.79 7.35 -10.36
CA TYR A 144 -14.21 7.14 -9.05
C TYR A 144 -12.69 7.24 -9.04
N PHE A 145 -12.05 7.43 -10.19
CA PHE A 145 -10.62 7.25 -10.37
C PHE A 145 -9.78 8.13 -9.43
N GLU A 146 -10.11 9.43 -9.31
CA GLU A 146 -9.38 10.31 -8.39
C GLU A 146 -9.52 9.88 -6.93
N ARG A 147 -10.74 9.52 -6.51
CA ARG A 147 -11.00 9.05 -5.14
C ARG A 147 -10.22 7.77 -4.82
N VAL A 148 -10.19 6.84 -5.76
CA VAL A 148 -9.48 5.56 -5.60
C VAL A 148 -7.98 5.74 -5.39
N ILE A 149 -7.33 6.70 -6.04
CA ILE A 149 -5.92 7.00 -5.80
C ILE A 149 -5.66 7.28 -4.30
N HIS A 150 -6.54 8.05 -3.67
CA HIS A 150 -6.44 8.37 -2.24
C HIS A 150 -6.86 7.20 -1.35
N HIS A 151 -7.86 6.45 -1.77
CA HIS A 151 -8.30 5.23 -1.10
C HIS A 151 -7.16 4.21 -0.96
N GLU A 152 -6.50 3.89 -2.07
CA GLU A 152 -5.37 2.95 -2.08
C GLU A 152 -4.15 3.50 -1.33
N LEU A 153 -3.93 4.82 -1.38
CA LEU A 153 -2.91 5.46 -0.57
C LEU A 153 -3.17 5.26 0.93
N PHE A 154 -4.45 5.31 1.35
CA PHE A 154 -4.79 5.10 2.76
C PHE A 154 -4.41 3.70 3.24
N HIS A 155 -4.55 2.67 2.43
CA HIS A 155 -4.10 1.33 2.81
C HIS A 155 -2.59 1.28 3.08
N ILE A 156 -1.77 2.02 2.32
CA ILE A 156 -0.33 2.16 2.64
C ILE A 156 -0.12 2.86 3.98
N ILE A 157 -0.90 3.90 4.29
CA ILE A 157 -0.85 4.59 5.57
C ILE A 157 -1.25 3.63 6.70
N ASN A 158 -2.38 2.96 6.54
CA ASN A 158 -2.91 2.03 7.54
C ASN A 158 -1.94 0.87 7.81
N ASP A 159 -1.35 0.29 6.77
CA ASP A 159 -0.36 -0.78 6.92
C ASP A 159 0.92 -0.35 7.63
N GLY A 160 1.34 0.90 7.42
CA GLY A 160 2.51 1.47 8.08
C GLY A 160 2.29 1.90 9.53
N PHE A 161 1.04 2.12 9.93
CA PHE A 161 0.66 2.69 11.23
C PHE A 161 -0.56 2.00 11.83
N LYS A 162 -0.60 0.66 11.79
CA LYS A 162 -1.73 -0.16 12.26
C LYS A 162 -2.14 0.16 13.70
N GLU A 163 -1.19 0.47 14.55
CA GLU A 163 -1.42 0.85 15.94
C GLU A 163 -2.17 2.17 16.13
N LEU A 164 -2.12 3.06 15.12
CA LEU A 164 -2.88 4.31 15.14
C LEU A 164 -4.31 4.14 14.62
N PHE A 165 -4.51 3.23 13.65
CA PHE A 165 -5.78 2.99 12.98
C PHE A 165 -6.43 1.71 13.48
N ASP A 166 -6.67 1.65 14.81
CA ASP A 166 -7.25 0.49 15.48
C ASP A 166 -8.70 0.26 15.01
N GLU A 167 -8.95 -0.91 14.42
CA GLU A 167 -10.25 -1.28 13.88
C GLU A 167 -11.32 -1.44 14.96
N ASP A 168 -10.96 -1.86 16.17
CA ASP A 168 -11.91 -2.02 17.26
C ASP A 168 -12.31 -0.67 17.86
N GLU A 169 -11.40 0.33 17.86
CA GLU A 169 -11.75 1.72 18.17
C GLU A 169 -12.70 2.27 17.09
N TRP A 170 -12.41 2.02 15.81
CA TRP A 170 -13.23 2.45 14.69
C TRP A 170 -14.65 1.89 14.71
N LYS A 171 -14.81 0.60 14.96
CA LYS A 171 -16.11 -0.08 15.02
C LYS A 171 -17.06 0.54 16.05
N LYS A 172 -16.52 1.12 17.14
CA LYS A 172 -17.31 1.74 18.21
C LYS A 172 -18.03 3.02 17.79
N PHE A 173 -17.67 3.63 16.67
CA PHE A 173 -18.40 4.79 16.15
C PHE A 173 -19.75 4.41 15.52
N ASN A 174 -19.89 3.18 15.03
CA ASN A 174 -21.11 2.71 14.38
C ASN A 174 -22.22 2.42 15.39
N ASP A 175 -23.45 2.31 14.89
CA ASP A 175 -24.56 1.85 15.69
C ASP A 175 -24.32 0.45 16.25
N LYS A 176 -24.81 0.19 17.47
CA LYS A 176 -24.58 -1.06 18.18
C LYS A 176 -25.04 -2.32 17.43
N ASN A 177 -26.04 -2.18 16.55
CA ASN A 177 -26.59 -3.28 15.75
C ASN A 177 -25.90 -3.44 14.39
N PHE A 178 -25.01 -2.50 14.01
CA PHE A 178 -24.28 -2.58 12.77
C PHE A 178 -23.15 -3.61 12.87
N LYS A 179 -23.00 -4.42 11.81
CA LYS A 179 -21.89 -5.36 11.65
C LYS A 179 -21.32 -5.21 10.25
N TYR A 180 -20.01 -5.08 10.17
CA TYR A 180 -19.30 -5.18 8.90
C TYR A 180 -19.49 -6.56 8.27
N ALA A 181 -19.32 -6.67 6.96
CA ALA A 181 -19.24 -7.96 6.29
C ALA A 181 -17.92 -8.69 6.65
N ASP A 182 -17.82 -9.96 6.27
CA ASP A 182 -16.65 -10.79 6.60
C ASP A 182 -15.43 -10.47 5.71
N CYS A 183 -15.62 -9.83 4.55
CA CYS A 183 -14.53 -9.43 3.65
C CYS A 183 -14.96 -8.32 2.69
N SER A 184 -13.98 -7.58 2.11
CA SER A 184 -14.23 -6.50 1.15
C SER A 184 -14.81 -6.97 -0.19
N THR A 185 -14.58 -8.22 -0.55
CA THR A 185 -15.06 -8.83 -1.81
C THR A 185 -16.27 -9.75 -1.63
N CYS A 186 -16.82 -9.85 -0.43
CA CYS A 186 -17.96 -10.73 -0.12
C CYS A 186 -19.31 -10.17 -0.63
N SER A 187 -19.39 -8.88 -0.95
CA SER A 187 -20.62 -8.29 -1.50
C SER A 187 -20.70 -8.50 -3.02
N LYS A 188 -21.92 -8.76 -3.52
CA LYS A 188 -22.16 -8.94 -4.97
C LYS A 188 -22.01 -7.63 -5.78
N LYS A 189 -22.02 -6.48 -5.11
CA LYS A 189 -21.89 -5.16 -5.74
C LYS A 189 -20.78 -4.38 -5.03
N LEU A 190 -19.85 -3.82 -5.80
CA LEU A 190 -18.78 -2.99 -5.26
C LEU A 190 -19.32 -1.74 -4.55
N GLY A 191 -20.44 -1.17 -5.02
CA GLY A 191 -21.20 -0.13 -4.32
C GLY A 191 -20.40 1.13 -4.00
N LEU A 192 -19.68 1.67 -5.00
CA LEU A 192 -18.81 2.86 -4.83
C LEU A 192 -19.54 4.20 -4.92
N ASP A 193 -20.82 4.21 -5.26
CA ASP A 193 -21.60 5.45 -5.31
C ASP A 193 -21.75 6.04 -3.90
N THR A 194 -21.51 7.34 -3.82
CA THR A 194 -21.68 8.06 -2.56
C THR A 194 -23.17 8.19 -2.24
N TYR A 195 -23.54 7.87 -1.02
CA TYR A 195 -24.91 8.06 -0.56
C TYR A 195 -25.29 9.53 -0.50
N GLN A 196 -26.56 9.82 -0.79
CA GLN A 196 -27.14 11.14 -0.54
C GLN A 196 -27.27 11.42 0.98
N ASN A 197 -27.68 10.38 1.73
CA ASN A 197 -27.75 10.39 3.19
C ASN A 197 -26.73 9.37 3.73
N THR A 198 -25.67 9.83 4.31
CA THR A 198 -24.50 9.01 4.65
C THR A 198 -24.72 8.02 5.80
N ASN A 199 -25.51 8.38 6.79
CA ASN A 199 -25.80 7.55 7.97
C ASN A 199 -24.59 6.74 8.49
N GLY A 200 -23.47 7.44 8.70
CA GLY A 200 -22.20 6.89 9.17
C GLY A 200 -21.28 6.31 8.09
N PHE A 201 -21.73 6.23 6.83
CA PHE A 201 -20.98 5.62 5.73
C PHE A 201 -21.12 6.43 4.46
N PHE A 202 -20.03 6.56 3.70
CA PHE A 202 -20.06 7.27 2.41
C PHE A 202 -20.67 6.44 1.29
N SER A 203 -20.47 5.12 1.31
CA SER A 203 -20.87 4.22 0.23
C SER A 203 -21.26 2.85 0.78
N GLU A 204 -21.86 2.00 -0.05
CA GLU A 204 -22.09 0.60 0.34
C GLU A 204 -20.76 -0.13 0.58
N TYR A 205 -19.71 0.22 -0.18
CA TYR A 205 -18.37 -0.34 -0.01
C TYR A 205 -17.78 -0.06 1.38
N SER A 206 -18.07 1.11 1.96
CA SER A 206 -17.67 1.44 3.34
C SER A 206 -18.16 0.45 4.40
N LYS A 207 -19.22 -0.33 4.11
CA LYS A 207 -19.81 -1.28 5.06
C LYS A 207 -19.17 -2.67 4.99
N THR A 208 -18.20 -2.88 4.13
CA THR A 208 -17.59 -4.20 3.93
C THR A 208 -16.67 -4.60 5.07
N ILE A 209 -15.60 -3.85 5.31
CA ILE A 209 -14.69 -4.04 6.45
C ILE A 209 -14.21 -2.69 6.98
N PRO A 210 -13.71 -2.61 8.23
CA PRO A 210 -13.29 -1.36 8.84
C PRO A 210 -12.20 -0.61 8.07
N SER A 211 -11.21 -1.32 7.51
CA SER A 211 -10.13 -0.71 6.74
C SER A 211 -10.62 -0.04 5.45
N GLU A 212 -11.61 -0.62 4.76
CA GLU A 212 -12.24 -0.01 3.60
C GLU A 212 -13.06 1.22 3.97
N ASP A 213 -13.76 1.17 5.10
CA ASP A 213 -14.51 2.32 5.61
C ASP A 213 -13.58 3.49 5.95
N MET A 214 -12.45 3.23 6.62
CA MET A 214 -11.43 4.25 6.88
C MET A 214 -10.86 4.84 5.57
N ALA A 215 -10.58 4.00 4.58
CA ALA A 215 -10.07 4.41 3.27
C ALA A 215 -11.09 5.27 2.49
N GLU A 216 -12.37 4.90 2.55
CA GLU A 216 -13.46 5.71 1.98
C GLU A 216 -13.56 7.07 2.68
N VAL A 217 -13.54 7.11 4.01
CA VAL A 217 -13.56 8.39 4.76
C VAL A 217 -12.37 9.26 4.39
N PHE A 218 -11.16 8.70 4.37
CA PHE A 218 -9.96 9.44 3.97
C PHE A 218 -10.05 9.97 2.54
N SER A 219 -10.42 9.13 1.58
CA SER A 219 -10.48 9.52 0.18
C SER A 219 -11.50 10.63 -0.09
N HIS A 220 -12.65 10.60 0.57
CA HIS A 220 -13.66 11.67 0.50
C HIS A 220 -13.16 12.98 1.15
N LEU A 221 -12.41 12.91 2.24
CA LEU A 221 -11.80 14.10 2.84
C LEU A 221 -10.82 14.80 1.89
N ILE A 222 -9.98 14.02 1.22
CA ILE A 222 -8.94 14.57 0.33
C ILE A 222 -9.53 15.09 -0.98
N THR A 223 -10.60 14.50 -1.51
CA THR A 223 -11.21 14.94 -2.77
C THR A 223 -12.22 16.09 -2.60
N ASP A 224 -12.29 16.71 -1.42
CA ASP A 224 -13.21 17.83 -1.08
C ASP A 224 -14.71 17.49 -1.27
N LYS A 225 -15.03 16.20 -1.26
CA LYS A 225 -16.42 15.72 -1.34
C LYS A 225 -17.07 15.55 0.02
N TYR A 226 -16.32 15.81 1.09
CA TYR A 226 -16.89 15.86 2.42
C TYR A 226 -17.52 17.24 2.66
N LEU A 227 -18.82 17.29 2.52
CA LEU A 227 -19.61 18.41 3.02
C LEU A 227 -19.91 18.12 4.49
N ASN A 228 -19.67 19.12 5.36
CA ASN A 228 -20.00 19.02 6.78
C ASN A 228 -21.48 18.61 6.90
N THR A 229 -21.72 17.38 7.32
CA THR A 229 -23.05 16.77 7.35
C THR A 229 -23.59 16.80 8.78
N ASN A 230 -24.90 16.69 8.93
CA ASN A 230 -25.54 16.45 10.22
C ASN A 230 -25.33 15.00 10.73
N ASP A 231 -24.51 14.21 10.05
CA ASP A 231 -24.18 12.84 10.39
C ASP A 231 -23.11 12.78 11.50
N ASN A 232 -23.58 12.60 12.73
CA ASN A 232 -22.73 12.56 13.92
C ASN A 232 -21.74 11.37 13.91
N ILE A 233 -22.11 10.24 13.32
CA ILE A 233 -21.22 9.06 13.22
C ILE A 233 -20.08 9.39 12.28
N LEU A 234 -20.42 9.88 11.10
CA LEU A 234 -19.43 10.24 10.09
C LEU A 234 -18.49 11.35 10.57
N ASN A 235 -19.01 12.35 11.28
CA ASN A 235 -18.20 13.42 11.87
C ASN A 235 -17.17 12.88 12.89
N LYS A 236 -17.52 11.87 13.70
CA LYS A 236 -16.58 11.20 14.61
C LYS A 236 -15.50 10.43 13.84
N LYS A 237 -15.87 9.71 12.78
CA LYS A 237 -14.96 9.00 11.89
C LYS A 237 -13.98 9.96 11.21
N VAL A 238 -14.45 11.06 10.68
CA VAL A 238 -13.64 12.13 10.08
C VAL A 238 -12.66 12.70 11.10
N LYS A 239 -13.13 13.02 12.31
CA LYS A 239 -12.26 13.50 13.37
C LYS A 239 -11.18 12.50 13.72
N PHE A 240 -11.52 11.22 13.85
CA PHE A 240 -10.56 10.15 14.10
C PHE A 240 -9.45 10.12 13.04
N ILE A 241 -9.80 10.08 11.75
CA ILE A 241 -8.82 10.09 10.65
C ILE A 241 -7.91 11.33 10.74
N LYS A 242 -8.49 12.52 10.94
CA LYS A 242 -7.72 13.76 11.08
C LYS A 242 -6.74 13.72 12.24
N ASP A 243 -7.19 13.29 13.41
CA ASP A 243 -6.38 13.23 14.62
C ASP A 243 -5.21 12.22 14.46
N LYS A 244 -5.46 11.06 13.82
CA LYS A 244 -4.42 10.05 13.61
C LYS A 244 -3.40 10.50 12.55
N LEU A 245 -3.83 11.13 11.46
CA LEU A 245 -2.92 11.68 10.45
C LEU A 245 -2.04 12.80 11.01
N ASN A 246 -2.58 13.66 11.86
CA ASN A 246 -1.81 14.70 12.55
C ASN A 246 -0.74 14.11 13.49
N LYS A 247 -0.95 12.92 14.05
CA LYS A 247 0.10 12.21 14.81
C LYS A 247 1.23 11.70 13.92
N ILE A 248 0.92 11.30 12.68
CA ILE A 248 1.94 10.90 11.69
C ILE A 248 2.70 12.13 11.20
N ASP A 249 1.97 13.19 10.86
CA ASP A 249 2.56 14.44 10.36
C ASP A 249 1.70 15.65 10.74
N ILE A 250 2.17 16.42 11.73
CA ILE A 250 1.48 17.64 12.20
C ILE A 250 1.30 18.70 11.09
N THR A 251 2.08 18.60 10.00
CA THR A 251 1.98 19.52 8.85
C THR A 251 1.03 19.01 7.76
N PHE A 252 0.39 17.86 7.97
CA PHE A 252 -0.56 17.30 7.01
C PHE A 252 -1.76 18.25 6.83
N LYS A 253 -2.07 18.55 5.56
CA LYS A 253 -3.20 19.41 5.18
C LYS A 253 -4.26 18.58 4.45
N PHE A 254 -5.49 18.78 4.85
CA PHE A 254 -6.67 18.16 4.23
C PHE A 254 -7.21 19.03 3.09
#